data_11fe61ada0df1feb2bb5361fa3ce0154
#
_entry.id   11fe61ada0df1feb2bb5361fa3ce0154
#
_cell.length_a   1.000
_cell.length_b   1.000
_cell.length_c   1.000
_cell.angle_alpha   90.00
_cell.angle_beta   90.00
_cell.angle_gamma   90.00
#
_symmetry.space_group_name_H-M   'P 1'
#
loop_
_entity.id
_entity.type
_entity.pdbx_description
1 polymer ?
#
loop_
_entity_poly.entity_id
_entity_poly.type
_entity_poly.pdbx_seq_one_letter_code
_entity_poly.pdbx_strand_id
1 'polypeptide(L)'
;SLSAGEVGKIGQLSGSYYSLFCIKMETKEINRQEYKLRIDKVTEYIHQNIDQPLSLHKMAGIACFSPFHFHRVFTFLTGETPTEYIKRTRIEKAALLLQNDRQLSATEIAGRCGFSSLSLLSRNFKQHFNITIREFRSQE
;
A
#
# COMPACT_ATOMS: atom_id res chain seq x y z
N SER A 1 -10.30 -25.15 -1.85
CA SER A 1 -10.23 -23.94 -1.04
C SER A 1 -10.28 -24.27 0.45
N LEU A 2 -9.70 -23.41 1.26
CA LEU A 2 -9.67 -23.60 2.71
C LEU A 2 -10.93 -23.03 3.35
N SER A 3 -11.40 -23.70 4.41
CA SER A 3 -12.51 -23.16 5.19
C SER A 3 -12.03 -21.96 6.03
N ALA A 4 -12.96 -21.15 6.50
CA ALA A 4 -12.65 -20.01 7.36
C ALA A 4 -11.93 -20.46 8.65
N GLY A 5 -12.30 -21.64 9.20
CA GLY A 5 -11.64 -22.18 10.40
C GLY A 5 -10.18 -22.54 10.14
N GLU A 6 -9.88 -23.10 8.98
CA GLU A 6 -8.50 -23.44 8.60
C GLU A 6 -7.64 -22.20 8.41
N VAL A 7 -8.19 -21.17 7.79
CA VAL A 7 -7.48 -19.89 7.62
C VAL A 7 -7.19 -19.26 8.99
N GLY A 8 -8.13 -19.31 9.92
CA GLY A 8 -7.94 -18.80 11.27
C GLY A 8 -6.84 -19.54 12.02
N LYS A 9 -6.79 -20.88 11.89
CA LYS A 9 -5.73 -21.69 12.50
C LYS A 9 -4.36 -21.34 11.93
N ILE A 10 -4.27 -21.13 10.62
CA ILE A 10 -3.01 -20.81 9.96
C ILE A 10 -2.46 -19.47 10.48
N GLY A 11 -3.32 -18.48 10.74
CA GLY A 11 -2.91 -17.21 11.29
C GLY A 11 -2.28 -17.28 12.68
N GLN A 12 -2.47 -18.41 13.39
CA GLN A 12 -1.89 -18.62 14.72
C GLN A 12 -0.61 -19.46 14.69
N LEU A 13 -0.20 -19.92 13.51
CA LEU A 13 0.98 -20.76 13.35
C LEU A 13 2.25 -19.91 13.24
N SER A 14 3.41 -20.57 13.41
CA SER A 14 4.71 -19.92 13.27
C SER A 14 4.94 -19.42 11.85
N GLY A 15 5.94 -18.55 11.66
CA GLY A 15 6.28 -17.99 10.37
C GLY A 15 6.59 -19.04 9.30
N SER A 16 7.21 -20.18 9.69
CA SER A 16 7.51 -21.25 8.74
C SER A 16 6.25 -21.93 8.21
N TYR A 17 5.27 -22.15 9.06
CA TYR A 17 3.97 -22.69 8.63
C TYR A 17 3.24 -21.71 7.73
N TYR A 18 3.32 -20.44 8.05
CA TYR A 18 2.72 -19.39 7.23
C TYR A 18 3.32 -19.38 5.83
N SER A 19 4.65 -19.50 5.72
CA SER A 19 5.33 -19.57 4.43
C SER A 19 4.91 -20.79 3.61
N LEU A 20 4.79 -21.95 4.25
CA LEU A 20 4.31 -23.17 3.59
C LEU A 20 2.88 -23.00 3.10
N PHE A 21 2.02 -22.39 3.92
CA PHE A 21 0.65 -22.09 3.52
C PHE A 21 0.60 -21.22 2.28
N CYS A 22 1.42 -20.15 2.23
CA CYS A 22 1.50 -19.28 1.08
C CYS A 22 1.94 -20.02 -0.18
N ILE A 23 2.95 -20.90 -0.07
CA ILE A 23 3.40 -21.72 -1.19
C ILE A 23 2.28 -22.62 -1.70
N LYS A 24 1.57 -23.30 -0.80
CA LYS A 24 0.45 -24.14 -1.18
C LYS A 24 -0.65 -23.36 -1.88
N MET A 25 -0.94 -22.16 -1.39
CA MET A 25 -1.97 -21.31 -2.01
C MET A 25 -1.56 -20.87 -3.41
N GLU A 26 -0.28 -20.61 -3.66
CA GLU A 26 0.20 -20.25 -4.97
C GLU A 26 0.15 -21.40 -5.98
N THR A 27 0.30 -22.64 -5.52
CA THR A 27 0.27 -23.82 -6.39
C THR A 27 -1.14 -24.32 -6.69
N LYS A 28 -2.14 -23.83 -5.96
CA LYS A 28 -3.54 -24.18 -6.18
C LYS A 28 -4.18 -23.22 -7.16
N GLU A 29 -5.16 -23.74 -7.89
CA GLU A 29 -6.02 -22.87 -8.70
C GLU A 29 -6.89 -22.05 -7.76
N ILE A 30 -6.62 -20.74 -7.70
CA ILE A 30 -7.32 -19.79 -6.83
C ILE A 30 -8.18 -18.89 -7.71
N ASN A 31 -9.45 -18.73 -7.34
CA ASN A 31 -10.35 -17.90 -8.12
C ASN A 31 -10.06 -16.41 -7.91
N ARG A 32 -10.59 -15.61 -8.81
CA ARG A 32 -10.37 -14.16 -8.84
C ARG A 32 -10.82 -13.46 -7.56
N GLN A 33 -11.86 -13.95 -6.90
CA GLN A 33 -12.36 -13.36 -5.65
C GLN A 33 -11.35 -13.54 -4.51
N GLU A 34 -10.71 -14.71 -4.42
CA GLU A 34 -9.67 -14.94 -3.42
C GLU A 34 -8.47 -14.01 -3.64
N TYR A 35 -8.07 -13.83 -4.89
CA TYR A 35 -7.01 -12.90 -5.25
C TYR A 35 -7.38 -11.48 -4.84
N LYS A 36 -8.59 -11.07 -5.13
CA LYS A 36 -9.08 -9.75 -4.75
C LYS A 36 -9.05 -9.54 -3.25
N LEU A 37 -9.51 -10.52 -2.46
CA LEU A 37 -9.51 -10.42 -1.01
C LEU A 37 -8.09 -10.28 -0.46
N ARG A 38 -7.13 -10.99 -1.03
CA ARG A 38 -5.73 -10.90 -0.61
C ARG A 38 -5.15 -9.52 -0.93
N ILE A 39 -5.46 -8.99 -2.11
CA ILE A 39 -5.01 -7.65 -2.49
C ILE A 39 -5.70 -6.58 -1.64
N ASP A 40 -6.97 -6.75 -1.31
CA ASP A 40 -7.69 -5.83 -0.43
C ASP A 40 -7.03 -5.74 0.95
N LYS A 41 -6.53 -6.85 1.50
CA LYS A 41 -5.78 -6.84 2.75
C LYS A 41 -4.50 -6.02 2.64
N VAL A 42 -3.82 -6.11 1.52
CA VAL A 42 -2.61 -5.33 1.28
C VAL A 42 -2.92 -3.84 1.16
N THR A 43 -3.95 -3.48 0.39
CA THR A 43 -4.30 -2.07 0.24
C THR A 43 -4.74 -1.46 1.57
N GLU A 44 -5.48 -2.21 2.39
CA GLU A 44 -5.83 -1.79 3.74
C GLU A 44 -4.58 -1.56 4.60
N TYR A 45 -3.63 -2.50 4.54
CA TYR A 45 -2.37 -2.36 5.26
C TYR A 45 -1.59 -1.12 4.80
N ILE A 46 -1.55 -0.85 3.51
CA ILE A 46 -0.88 0.33 2.96
C ILE A 46 -1.50 1.60 3.55
N HIS A 47 -2.82 1.71 3.54
CA HIS A 47 -3.50 2.89 4.06
C HIS A 47 -3.28 3.09 5.56
N GLN A 48 -3.25 2.00 6.33
CA GLN A 48 -3.04 2.06 7.78
C GLN A 48 -1.58 2.37 8.14
N ASN A 49 -0.63 2.08 7.27
CA ASN A 49 0.80 2.20 7.55
C ASN A 49 1.52 3.08 6.52
N ILE A 50 0.84 4.09 6.01
CA ILE A 50 1.37 4.90 4.91
C ILE A 50 2.63 5.69 5.30
N ASP A 51 2.79 6.00 6.59
CA ASP A 51 3.96 6.70 7.12
C ASP A 51 5.16 5.79 7.39
N GLN A 52 4.98 4.47 7.20
CA GLN A 52 6.00 3.47 7.48
C GLN A 52 6.68 3.00 6.19
N PRO A 53 7.90 2.44 6.28
CA PRO A 53 8.48 1.77 5.12
C PRO A 53 7.60 0.60 4.67
N LEU A 54 7.32 0.55 3.38
CA LEU A 54 6.45 -0.48 2.80
C LEU A 54 7.24 -1.24 1.75
N SER A 55 7.79 -2.41 2.15
CA SER A 55 8.58 -3.24 1.26
C SER A 55 7.71 -4.19 0.45
N LEU A 56 8.18 -4.54 -0.74
CA LEU A 56 7.50 -5.51 -1.59
C LEU A 56 7.38 -6.87 -0.89
N HIS A 57 8.43 -7.30 -0.19
CA HIS A 57 8.41 -8.57 0.55
C HIS A 57 7.34 -8.60 1.63
N LYS A 58 7.22 -7.51 2.38
CA LYS A 58 6.21 -7.40 3.44
C LYS A 58 4.81 -7.51 2.86
N MET A 59 4.53 -6.76 1.81
CA MET A 59 3.21 -6.76 1.19
C MET A 59 2.88 -8.11 0.54
N ALA A 60 3.85 -8.70 -0.13
CA ALA A 60 3.67 -10.04 -0.71
C ALA A 60 3.36 -11.08 0.36
N GLY A 61 4.03 -11.00 1.52
CA GLY A 61 3.76 -11.88 2.65
C GLY A 61 2.34 -11.74 3.18
N ILE A 62 1.85 -10.52 3.27
CA ILE A 62 0.46 -10.26 3.72
C ILE A 62 -0.54 -10.90 2.75
N ALA A 63 -0.27 -10.84 1.45
CA ALA A 63 -1.13 -11.43 0.42
C ALA A 63 -0.92 -12.94 0.25
N CYS A 64 0.07 -13.53 0.92
CA CYS A 64 0.46 -14.92 0.74
C CYS A 64 0.86 -15.26 -0.69
N PHE A 65 1.61 -14.36 -1.31
CA PHE A 65 2.20 -14.55 -2.64
C PHE A 65 3.72 -14.42 -2.56
N SER A 66 4.43 -15.00 -3.54
CA SER A 66 5.82 -14.63 -3.77
C SER A 66 5.89 -13.16 -4.22
N PRO A 67 7.02 -12.47 -4.03
CA PRO A 67 7.12 -11.07 -4.46
C PRO A 67 6.82 -10.86 -5.94
N PHE A 68 7.31 -11.75 -6.80
CA PHE A 68 7.05 -11.67 -8.23
C PHE A 68 5.56 -11.85 -8.55
N HIS A 69 4.95 -12.89 -7.97
CA HIS A 69 3.53 -13.18 -8.19
C HIS A 69 2.65 -12.07 -7.62
N PHE A 70 3.01 -11.57 -6.44
CA PHE A 70 2.31 -10.44 -5.84
C PHE A 70 2.30 -9.22 -6.75
N HIS A 71 3.46 -8.87 -7.30
CA HIS A 71 3.57 -7.71 -8.19
C HIS A 71 2.64 -7.85 -9.39
N ARG A 72 2.60 -9.03 -10.00
CA ARG A 72 1.75 -9.29 -11.16
C ARG A 72 0.27 -9.23 -10.81
N VAL A 73 -0.14 -9.90 -9.73
CA VAL A 73 -1.54 -9.93 -9.31
C VAL A 73 -2.01 -8.53 -8.90
N PHE A 74 -1.20 -7.84 -8.12
CA PHE A 74 -1.53 -6.49 -7.67
C PHE A 74 -1.73 -5.55 -8.87
N THR A 75 -0.79 -5.56 -9.80
CA THR A 75 -0.87 -4.71 -11.00
C THR A 75 -2.08 -5.05 -11.85
N PHE A 76 -2.36 -6.32 -12.03
CA PHE A 76 -3.53 -6.76 -12.81
C PHE A 76 -4.84 -6.28 -12.18
N LEU A 77 -4.98 -6.42 -10.86
CA LEU A 77 -6.25 -6.12 -10.19
C LEU A 77 -6.45 -4.63 -9.91
N THR A 78 -5.37 -3.87 -9.65
CA THR A 78 -5.49 -2.45 -9.31
C THR A 78 -5.21 -1.52 -10.49
N GLY A 79 -4.54 -2.01 -11.53
CA GLY A 79 -4.12 -1.18 -12.66
C GLY A 79 -2.85 -0.38 -12.41
N GLU A 80 -2.25 -0.50 -11.23
CA GLU A 80 -1.02 0.21 -10.84
C GLU A 80 -0.04 -0.78 -10.24
N THR A 81 1.26 -0.50 -10.38
CA THR A 81 2.25 -1.28 -9.63
C THR A 81 2.12 -0.96 -8.14
N PRO A 82 2.59 -1.85 -7.24
CA PRO A 82 2.57 -1.54 -5.81
C PRO A 82 3.28 -0.23 -5.47
N THR A 83 4.41 0.05 -6.10
CA THR A 83 5.16 1.28 -5.89
C THR A 83 4.37 2.52 -6.31
N GLU A 84 3.73 2.46 -7.48
CA GLU A 84 2.88 3.55 -7.98
C GLU A 84 1.69 3.79 -7.07
N TYR A 85 1.07 2.72 -6.61
CA TYR A 85 -0.08 2.79 -5.70
C TYR A 85 0.29 3.48 -4.39
N ILE A 86 1.42 3.09 -3.78
CA ILE A 86 1.89 3.68 -2.53
C ILE A 86 2.19 5.17 -2.74
N LYS A 87 2.90 5.50 -3.81
CA LYS A 87 3.26 6.89 -4.13
C LYS A 87 2.01 7.75 -4.29
N ARG A 88 1.04 7.30 -5.05
CA ARG A 88 -0.22 8.02 -5.26
C ARG A 88 -0.98 8.18 -3.94
N THR A 89 -1.08 7.14 -3.14
CA THR A 89 -1.76 7.18 -1.85
C THR A 89 -1.12 8.20 -0.91
N ARG A 90 0.22 8.24 -0.88
CA ARG A 90 0.96 9.21 -0.06
C ARG A 90 0.70 10.65 -0.52
N ILE A 91 0.69 10.88 -1.83
CA ILE A 91 0.44 12.21 -2.38
C ILE A 91 -0.99 12.67 -2.09
N GLU A 92 -1.97 11.80 -2.25
CA GLU A 92 -3.37 12.11 -1.98
C GLU A 92 -3.61 12.43 -0.51
N LYS A 93 -2.97 11.66 0.39
CA LYS A 93 -3.04 11.96 1.82
C LYS A 93 -2.42 13.31 2.13
N ALA A 94 -1.29 13.63 1.51
CA ALA A 94 -0.65 14.93 1.68
C ALA A 94 -1.58 16.06 1.21
N ALA A 95 -2.26 15.90 0.09
CA ALA A 95 -3.21 16.89 -0.42
C ALA A 95 -4.34 17.14 0.58
N LEU A 96 -4.89 16.08 1.17
CA LEU A 96 -5.94 16.21 2.18
C LEU A 96 -5.46 16.96 3.41
N LEU A 97 -4.26 16.67 3.90
CA LEU A 97 -3.70 17.36 5.06
C LEU A 97 -3.36 18.82 4.74
N LEU A 98 -2.84 19.09 3.56
CA LEU A 98 -2.55 20.46 3.12
C LEU A 98 -3.81 21.32 3.04
N GLN A 99 -4.93 20.71 2.65
CA GLN A 99 -6.19 21.41 2.50
C GLN A 99 -6.92 21.59 3.84
N ASN A 100 -6.93 20.52 4.66
CA ASN A 100 -7.78 20.47 5.85
C ASN A 100 -7.08 20.91 7.13
N ASP A 101 -5.77 20.83 7.21
CA ASP A 101 -5.01 21.19 8.41
C ASP A 101 -3.95 22.24 8.09
N ARG A 102 -4.37 23.49 8.11
CA ARG A 102 -3.50 24.61 7.74
C ARG A 102 -2.44 24.93 8.79
N GLN A 103 -2.58 24.40 10.00
CA GLN A 103 -1.61 24.59 11.06
C GLN A 103 -0.37 23.71 10.88
N LEU A 104 -0.50 22.58 10.19
CA LEU A 104 0.63 21.74 9.89
C LEU A 104 1.49 22.34 8.79
N SER A 105 2.80 22.36 9.02
CA SER A 105 3.74 22.77 7.98
C SER A 105 3.83 21.69 6.90
N ALA A 106 4.26 22.09 5.71
CA ALA A 106 4.47 21.13 4.62
C ALA A 106 5.50 20.07 4.99
N THR A 107 6.51 20.44 5.77
CA THR A 107 7.53 19.49 6.25
C THR A 107 6.94 18.44 7.18
N GLU A 108 6.06 18.84 8.10
CA GLU A 108 5.38 17.90 8.99
C GLU A 108 4.46 16.97 8.20
N ILE A 109 3.76 17.49 7.21
CA ILE A 109 2.89 16.70 6.34
C ILE A 109 3.70 15.67 5.56
N ALA A 110 4.87 16.07 5.02
CA ALA A 110 5.74 15.14 4.33
C ALA A 110 6.11 13.95 5.21
N GLY A 111 6.48 14.18 6.46
CA GLY A 111 6.79 13.11 7.41
C GLY A 111 5.60 12.21 7.70
N ARG A 112 4.43 12.79 7.91
CA ARG A 112 3.21 12.02 8.20
C ARG A 112 2.73 11.16 7.04
N CYS A 113 3.10 11.55 5.81
CA CYS A 113 2.71 10.80 4.62
C CYS A 113 3.78 9.81 4.15
N GLY A 114 4.88 9.68 4.90
CA GLY A 114 5.92 8.72 4.59
C GLY A 114 6.99 9.20 3.62
N PHE A 115 7.06 10.50 3.35
CA PHE A 115 8.14 11.07 2.55
C PHE A 115 9.36 11.35 3.41
N SER A 116 10.54 11.05 2.89
CA SER A 116 11.80 11.26 3.60
C SER A 116 12.18 12.74 3.70
N SER A 117 11.64 13.59 2.83
CA SER A 117 11.92 15.02 2.83
C SER A 117 10.78 15.80 2.19
N LEU A 118 10.72 17.10 2.51
CA LEU A 118 9.79 18.00 1.86
C LEU A 118 10.10 18.14 0.36
N SER A 119 11.38 18.10 0.00
CA SER A 119 11.78 18.19 -1.41
C SER A 119 11.19 17.06 -2.23
N LEU A 120 11.19 15.84 -1.68
CA LEU A 120 10.62 14.68 -2.35
C LEU A 120 9.10 14.82 -2.51
N LEU A 121 8.42 15.24 -1.44
CA LEU A 121 6.99 15.49 -1.51
C LEU A 121 6.69 16.57 -2.55
N SER A 122 7.40 17.68 -2.53
CA SER A 122 7.17 18.80 -3.45
C SER A 122 7.28 18.37 -4.91
N ARG A 123 8.32 17.61 -5.24
CA ARG A 123 8.54 17.13 -6.59
C ARG A 123 7.43 16.19 -7.04
N ASN A 124 7.10 15.22 -6.20
CA ASN A 124 6.05 14.24 -6.52
C ASN A 124 4.67 14.89 -6.60
N PHE A 125 4.40 15.84 -5.72
CA PHE A 125 3.14 16.59 -5.72
C PHE A 125 2.97 17.37 -7.02
N LYS A 126 4.00 18.09 -7.43
CA LYS A 126 3.99 18.86 -8.69
C LYS A 126 3.78 17.94 -9.90
N GLN A 127 4.45 16.78 -9.92
CA GLN A 127 4.28 15.80 -11.00
C GLN A 127 2.86 15.26 -11.07
N HIS A 128 2.24 15.06 -9.92
CA HIS A 128 0.91 14.43 -9.86
C HIS A 128 -0.22 15.42 -10.16
N PHE A 129 -0.16 16.59 -9.55
CA PHE A 129 -1.24 17.60 -9.64
C PHE A 129 -0.95 18.75 -10.59
N ASN A 130 0.26 18.87 -11.12
CA ASN A 130 0.68 19.94 -12.02
C ASN A 130 0.68 21.34 -11.39
N ILE A 131 0.60 21.42 -10.07
CA ILE A 131 0.74 22.67 -9.32
C ILE A 131 1.67 22.45 -8.13
N THR A 132 2.25 23.52 -7.63
CA THR A 132 3.10 23.43 -6.45
C THR A 132 2.26 23.34 -5.17
N ILE A 133 2.88 22.84 -4.10
CA ILE A 133 2.23 22.81 -2.77
C ILE A 133 1.80 24.21 -2.35
N ARG A 134 2.66 25.21 -2.61
CA ARG A 134 2.38 26.61 -2.26
C ARG A 134 1.14 27.11 -2.99
N GLU A 135 1.06 26.86 -4.29
CA GLU A 135 -0.10 27.24 -5.10
C GLU A 135 -1.36 26.54 -4.62
N PHE A 136 -1.24 25.24 -4.31
CA PHE A 136 -2.36 24.44 -3.84
C PHE A 136 -2.91 24.99 -2.51
N ARG A 137 -2.03 25.37 -1.57
CA ARG A 137 -2.45 25.93 -0.29
C ARG A 137 -3.04 27.32 -0.39
N SER A 138 -2.70 28.08 -1.42
CA SER A 138 -3.26 29.42 -1.63
C SER A 138 -4.66 29.38 -2.25
N GLN A 139 -5.07 28.25 -2.79
CA GLN A 139 -6.42 28.08 -3.34
C GLN A 139 -7.42 27.85 -2.21
N GLU A 140 -8.53 28.57 -2.26
CA GLU A 140 -9.64 28.40 -1.32
C GLU A 140 -10.95 28.24 -2.05
#